data_3d24fca2b2c4bdcf78e38a806d36a567
#
_entry.id   3d24fca2b2c4bdcf78e38a806d36a567
#
_cell.length_a   1.000
_cell.length_b   1.000
_cell.length_c   1.000
_cell.angle_alpha   90.00
_cell.angle_beta   90.00
_cell.angle_gamma   90.00
#
_symmetry.space_group_name_H-M   'P 1'
#
loop_
_entity.id
_entity.type
_entity.pdbx_description
1 polymer ?
#
loop_
_entity_poly.entity_id
_entity_poly.type
_entity_poly.pdbx_seq_one_letter_code
_entity_poly.pdbx_strand_id
1 'polypeptide(L)'
;MCIRDSFRGAELSENGMDRRRADYMGMLGTVMNCLALQDFLIQAGVTTRVQSAIHMEQVAESYIPLRAIRHMQKGRVVIFGAGTGLPYFSTDTVAAQRALEVGADEVLMAKSGVDGVYTADPKKDPTAERLTHLTYDEALLRNIRVMDLTAMTMCKDNDLDMRVFGMEGPGNVTRALLGEPIGTTVTV
;
A
#
# COMPACT_ATOMS: atom_id res chain seq x y z
N MET A 1 7.53 -12.18 -9.15
CA MET A 1 7.85 -12.62 -7.77
C MET A 1 8.31 -11.41 -7.00
N CYS A 2 7.61 -11.02 -5.94
CA CYS A 2 8.00 -9.88 -5.11
C CYS A 2 9.03 -10.38 -4.08
N ILE A 3 10.21 -9.76 -4.03
CA ILE A 3 11.28 -10.15 -3.09
C ILE A 3 10.77 -10.09 -1.63
N ARG A 4 9.89 -9.15 -1.33
CA ARG A 4 9.26 -9.01 0.00
C ARG A 4 8.46 -10.25 0.41
N ASP A 5 7.84 -10.98 -0.52
CA ASP A 5 7.04 -12.16 -0.19
C ASP A 5 7.91 -13.31 0.33
N SER A 6 9.20 -13.31 0.01
CA SER A 6 10.18 -14.24 0.58
C SER A 6 10.62 -13.88 2.01
N PHE A 7 10.30 -12.67 2.48
CA PHE A 7 10.76 -12.13 3.77
C PHE A 7 9.62 -11.47 4.55
N ARG A 8 8.49 -12.17 4.74
CA ARG A 8 7.40 -11.69 5.59
C ARG A 8 7.77 -11.87 7.06
N GLY A 9 7.92 -10.76 7.79
CA GLY A 9 8.36 -10.76 9.18
C GLY A 9 7.52 -11.63 10.10
N ALA A 10 6.20 -11.70 9.90
CA ALA A 10 5.31 -12.57 10.67
C ALA A 10 5.65 -14.05 10.45
N GLU A 11 5.73 -14.51 9.19
CA GLU A 11 5.99 -15.89 8.82
C GLU A 11 7.40 -16.35 9.24
N LEU A 12 8.41 -15.49 9.10
CA LEU A 12 9.77 -15.77 9.55
C LEU A 12 9.85 -15.86 11.08
N SER A 13 9.06 -15.09 11.80
CA SER A 13 8.97 -15.13 13.25
C SER A 13 8.36 -16.45 13.76
N GLU A 14 7.36 -16.99 13.07
CA GLU A 14 6.76 -18.29 13.36
C GLU A 14 7.80 -19.43 13.21
N ASN A 15 8.79 -19.24 12.35
CA ASN A 15 9.93 -20.16 12.15
C ASN A 15 11.11 -19.89 13.10
N GLY A 16 10.93 -19.12 14.17
CA GLY A 16 11.92 -18.91 15.24
C GLY A 16 12.88 -17.73 15.05
N MET A 17 12.69 -16.91 14.00
CA MET A 17 13.47 -15.68 13.83
C MET A 17 12.96 -14.58 14.76
N ASP A 18 13.85 -13.72 15.28
CA ASP A 18 13.45 -12.51 16.01
C ASP A 18 12.59 -11.63 15.12
N ARG A 19 11.38 -11.30 15.58
CA ARG A 19 10.39 -10.57 14.81
C ARG A 19 10.91 -9.23 14.30
N ARG A 20 11.67 -8.50 15.09
CA ARG A 20 12.21 -7.18 14.70
C ARG A 20 13.20 -7.31 13.54
N ARG A 21 14.07 -8.33 13.60
CA ARG A 21 15.03 -8.61 12.51
C ARG A 21 14.31 -9.03 11.23
N ALA A 22 13.30 -9.88 11.35
CA ALA A 22 12.50 -10.32 10.23
C ALA A 22 11.75 -9.14 9.57
N ASP A 23 11.19 -8.21 10.36
CA ASP A 23 10.55 -7.00 9.84
C ASP A 23 11.56 -6.08 9.11
N TYR A 24 12.79 -5.90 9.64
CA TYR A 24 13.84 -5.16 8.93
C TYR A 24 14.24 -5.83 7.61
N MET A 25 14.34 -7.16 7.55
CA MET A 25 14.58 -7.87 6.29
C MET A 25 13.47 -7.59 5.27
N GLY A 26 12.22 -7.64 5.71
CA GLY A 26 11.07 -7.26 4.88
C GLY A 26 11.14 -5.82 4.37
N MET A 27 11.54 -4.86 5.23
CA MET A 27 11.74 -3.47 4.84
C MET A 27 12.83 -3.33 3.77
N LEU A 28 13.98 -3.98 3.93
CA LEU A 28 15.05 -3.99 2.92
C LEU A 28 14.58 -4.62 1.60
N GLY A 29 13.78 -5.70 1.66
CA GLY A 29 13.15 -6.29 0.49
C GLY A 29 12.24 -5.31 -0.27
N THR A 30 11.53 -4.43 0.46
CA THR A 30 10.73 -3.38 -0.20
C THR A 30 11.61 -2.36 -0.93
N VAL A 31 12.77 -2.00 -0.39
CA VAL A 31 13.71 -1.08 -1.06
C VAL A 31 14.21 -1.67 -2.37
N MET A 32 14.57 -2.95 -2.38
CA MET A 32 14.96 -3.66 -3.62
C MET A 32 13.84 -3.59 -4.66
N ASN A 33 12.59 -3.82 -4.28
CA ASN A 33 11.45 -3.69 -5.19
C ASN A 33 11.27 -2.24 -5.69
N CYS A 34 11.49 -1.23 -4.83
CA CYS A 34 11.40 0.17 -5.20
C CYS A 34 12.43 0.53 -6.28
N LEU A 35 13.67 0.05 -6.16
CA LEU A 35 14.73 0.28 -7.15
C LEU A 35 14.40 -0.37 -8.49
N ALA A 36 13.91 -1.61 -8.47
CA ALA A 36 13.47 -2.29 -9.69
C ALA A 36 12.32 -1.53 -10.37
N LEU A 37 11.30 -1.13 -9.60
CA LEU A 37 10.17 -0.35 -10.13
C LEU A 37 10.63 1.00 -10.67
N GLN A 38 11.55 1.69 -10.00
CA GLN A 38 12.13 2.94 -10.48
C GLN A 38 12.78 2.76 -11.85
N ASP A 39 13.58 1.72 -12.02
CA ASP A 39 14.27 1.46 -13.28
C ASP A 39 13.28 1.23 -14.43
N PHE A 40 12.27 0.37 -14.23
CA PHE A 40 11.22 0.15 -15.22
C PHE A 40 10.45 1.42 -15.58
N LEU A 41 10.11 2.25 -14.60
CA LEU A 41 9.40 3.52 -14.86
C LEU A 41 10.28 4.50 -15.63
N ILE A 42 11.56 4.61 -15.30
CA ILE A 42 12.51 5.47 -16.03
C ILE A 42 12.67 4.99 -17.46
N GLN A 43 12.79 3.68 -17.71
CA GLN A 43 12.84 3.10 -19.05
C GLN A 43 11.54 3.39 -19.84
N ALA A 44 10.42 3.49 -19.19
CA ALA A 44 9.14 3.90 -19.77
C ALA A 44 8.99 5.44 -19.92
N GLY A 45 10.03 6.22 -19.64
CA GLY A 45 10.02 7.69 -19.76
C GLY A 45 9.41 8.42 -18.56
N VAL A 46 9.09 7.74 -17.45
CA VAL A 46 8.49 8.33 -16.27
C VAL A 46 9.58 8.74 -15.26
N THR A 47 9.69 10.04 -15.01
CA THR A 47 10.65 10.55 -14.01
C THR A 47 10.25 10.11 -12.60
N THR A 48 11.10 9.32 -11.95
CA THR A 48 10.79 8.66 -10.67
C THR A 48 11.86 8.91 -9.62
N ARG A 49 11.48 8.94 -8.34
CA ARG A 49 12.38 9.01 -7.18
C ARG A 49 12.00 7.93 -6.17
N VAL A 50 13.01 7.31 -5.55
CA VAL A 50 12.83 6.40 -4.42
C VAL A 50 13.21 7.11 -3.14
N GLN A 51 12.34 7.04 -2.13
CA GLN A 51 12.63 7.51 -0.78
C GLN A 51 12.49 6.38 0.22
N SER A 52 13.47 6.22 1.10
CA SER A 52 13.52 5.18 2.12
C SER A 52 13.34 5.75 3.52
N ALA A 53 12.52 5.08 4.35
CA ALA A 53 12.39 5.39 5.77
C ALA A 53 13.61 4.94 6.59
N ILE A 54 14.43 4.03 6.07
CA ILE A 54 15.74 3.67 6.64
C ILE A 54 16.82 4.47 5.91
N HIS A 55 17.71 5.10 6.66
CA HIS A 55 18.81 5.88 6.08
C HIS A 55 19.76 4.99 5.27
N MET A 56 19.84 5.24 3.97
CA MET A 56 20.73 4.53 3.02
C MET A 56 21.01 5.43 1.81
N GLU A 57 21.58 6.59 2.05
CA GLU A 57 21.71 7.70 1.07
C GLU A 57 22.46 7.33 -0.21
N GLN A 58 23.30 6.28 -0.18
CA GLN A 58 23.99 5.77 -1.38
C GLN A 58 23.04 5.02 -2.33
N VAL A 59 21.84 4.63 -1.83
CA VAL A 59 20.90 3.76 -2.57
C VAL A 59 19.59 4.48 -2.89
N ALA A 60 19.06 5.21 -1.91
CA ALA A 60 17.78 5.90 -2.01
C ALA A 60 17.79 7.18 -1.19
N GLU A 61 17.00 8.18 -1.58
CA GLU A 61 16.85 9.40 -0.79
C GLU A 61 16.25 9.08 0.59
N SER A 62 16.69 9.79 1.63
CA SER A 62 16.00 9.74 2.93
C SER A 62 14.58 10.30 2.79
N TYR A 63 13.60 9.59 3.34
CA TYR A 63 12.21 10.03 3.34
C TYR A 63 12.04 11.33 4.14
N ILE A 64 11.58 12.35 3.46
CA ILE A 64 11.19 13.66 4.04
C ILE A 64 9.90 14.08 3.34
N PRO A 65 8.75 14.25 4.06
CA PRO A 65 7.46 14.57 3.45
C PRO A 65 7.51 15.77 2.49
N LEU A 66 8.10 16.88 2.90
CA LEU A 66 8.22 18.08 2.06
C LEU A 66 9.07 17.85 0.80
N ARG A 67 10.03 16.93 0.83
CA ARG A 67 10.82 16.56 -0.34
C ARG A 67 9.97 15.72 -1.31
N ALA A 68 9.18 14.78 -0.79
CA ALA A 68 8.24 13.99 -1.57
C ALA A 68 7.22 14.88 -2.28
N ILE A 69 6.59 15.80 -1.55
CA ILE A 69 5.64 16.78 -2.09
C ILE A 69 6.30 17.59 -3.22
N ARG A 70 7.51 18.11 -3.01
CA ARG A 70 8.24 18.86 -4.05
C ARG A 70 8.54 18.02 -5.29
N HIS A 71 8.79 16.73 -5.14
CA HIS A 71 8.95 15.82 -6.29
C HIS A 71 7.64 15.67 -7.06
N MET A 72 6.53 15.43 -6.37
CA MET A 72 5.20 15.28 -6.99
C MET A 72 4.75 16.58 -7.68
N GLN A 73 4.99 17.75 -7.09
CA GLN A 73 4.73 19.06 -7.71
C GLN A 73 5.53 19.29 -9.00
N LYS A 74 6.64 18.59 -9.18
CA LYS A 74 7.44 18.58 -10.43
C LYS A 74 7.03 17.47 -11.40
N GLY A 75 5.87 16.85 -11.21
CA GLY A 75 5.36 15.76 -12.06
C GLY A 75 6.16 14.47 -11.96
N ARG A 76 6.82 14.20 -10.83
CA ARG A 76 7.59 12.98 -10.61
C ARG A 76 6.77 11.96 -9.84
N VAL A 77 6.93 10.69 -10.17
CA VAL A 77 6.47 9.59 -9.32
C VAL A 77 7.44 9.42 -8.15
N VAL A 78 6.91 9.29 -6.93
CA VAL A 78 7.70 8.99 -5.73
C VAL A 78 7.34 7.61 -5.22
N ILE A 79 8.34 6.76 -5.04
CA ILE A 79 8.19 5.41 -4.52
C ILE A 79 8.73 5.39 -3.09
N PHE A 80 7.89 4.98 -2.12
CA PHE A 80 8.28 4.90 -0.72
C PHE A 80 8.68 3.47 -0.36
N GLY A 81 9.92 3.31 0.13
CA GLY A 81 10.48 2.05 0.59
C GLY A 81 10.72 2.02 2.10
N ALA A 82 10.96 0.83 2.63
CA ALA A 82 11.24 0.55 4.04
C ALA A 82 10.09 0.87 5.01
N GLY A 83 8.86 0.99 4.53
CA GLY A 83 7.71 1.19 5.39
C GLY A 83 7.78 2.46 6.26
N THR A 84 7.57 2.32 7.57
CA THR A 84 7.80 3.38 8.56
C THR A 84 9.27 3.49 8.99
N GLY A 85 10.11 2.50 8.66
CA GLY A 85 11.44 2.32 9.25
C GLY A 85 11.43 1.64 10.63
N LEU A 86 10.25 1.27 11.12
CA LEU A 86 10.05 0.68 12.45
C LEU A 86 9.40 -0.71 12.32
N PRO A 87 9.81 -1.69 13.16
CA PRO A 87 9.16 -3.00 13.22
C PRO A 87 7.70 -2.91 13.68
N TYR A 88 6.94 -3.99 13.47
CA TYR A 88 5.55 -4.18 13.90
C TYR A 88 4.48 -3.37 13.16
N PHE A 89 4.84 -2.48 12.25
CA PHE A 89 3.87 -1.77 11.42
C PHE A 89 3.53 -2.54 10.15
N SER A 90 2.25 -2.53 9.78
CA SER A 90 1.79 -3.11 8.53
C SER A 90 2.05 -2.18 7.34
N THR A 91 2.03 -2.74 6.14
CA THR A 91 2.11 -1.93 4.91
C THR A 91 0.86 -1.07 4.71
N ASP A 92 -0.30 -1.55 5.18
CA ASP A 92 -1.56 -0.81 5.07
C ASP A 92 -1.50 0.46 5.92
N THR A 93 -1.03 0.36 7.18
CA THR A 93 -0.78 1.53 8.05
C THR A 93 0.21 2.51 7.42
N VAL A 94 1.28 1.99 6.79
CA VAL A 94 2.25 2.85 6.10
C VAL A 94 1.62 3.58 4.93
N ALA A 95 0.79 2.92 4.13
CA ALA A 95 0.12 3.54 2.98
C ALA A 95 -0.77 4.70 3.42
N ALA A 96 -1.61 4.49 4.45
CA ALA A 96 -2.44 5.54 5.02
C ALA A 96 -1.61 6.72 5.55
N GLN A 97 -0.57 6.43 6.35
CA GLN A 97 0.31 7.45 6.90
C GLN A 97 0.98 8.28 5.79
N ARG A 98 1.58 7.64 4.78
CA ARG A 98 2.25 8.34 3.69
C ARG A 98 1.29 9.17 2.86
N ALA A 99 0.09 8.67 2.58
CA ALA A 99 -0.95 9.41 1.88
C ALA A 99 -1.29 10.71 2.62
N LEU A 100 -1.52 10.65 3.93
CA LEU A 100 -1.81 11.84 4.76
C LEU A 100 -0.62 12.80 4.82
N GLU A 101 0.59 12.30 5.04
CA GLU A 101 1.81 13.13 5.13
C GLU A 101 2.11 13.93 3.85
N VAL A 102 1.71 13.39 2.69
CA VAL A 102 1.95 14.06 1.40
C VAL A 102 0.71 14.78 0.86
N GLY A 103 -0.42 14.68 1.53
CA GLY A 103 -1.69 15.29 1.12
C GLY A 103 -2.26 14.63 -0.14
N ALA A 104 -2.29 13.30 -0.17
CA ALA A 104 -2.92 12.56 -1.27
C ALA A 104 -4.45 12.66 -1.19
N ASP A 105 -5.11 12.67 -2.34
CA ASP A 105 -6.56 12.76 -2.44
C ASP A 105 -7.25 11.42 -2.16
N GLU A 106 -6.59 10.30 -2.47
CA GLU A 106 -7.15 8.94 -2.36
C GLU A 106 -6.02 7.91 -2.18
N VAL A 107 -6.33 6.79 -1.53
CA VAL A 107 -5.46 5.60 -1.50
C VAL A 107 -5.96 4.57 -2.51
N LEU A 108 -5.16 4.24 -3.50
CA LEU A 108 -5.43 3.15 -4.45
C LEU A 108 -4.78 1.85 -3.96
N MET A 109 -5.59 0.90 -3.49
CA MET A 109 -5.12 -0.36 -2.94
C MET A 109 -5.31 -1.50 -3.94
N ALA A 110 -4.26 -1.88 -4.64
CA ALA A 110 -4.25 -3.03 -5.52
C ALA A 110 -4.04 -4.33 -4.74
N LYS A 111 -5.04 -5.20 -4.73
CA LYS A 111 -4.99 -6.50 -4.05
C LYS A 111 -4.70 -7.63 -5.04
N SER A 112 -3.99 -8.67 -4.57
CA SER A 112 -3.82 -9.92 -5.29
C SER A 112 -4.86 -10.95 -4.84
N GLY A 113 -5.47 -11.65 -5.80
CA GLY A 113 -6.43 -12.72 -5.56
C GLY A 113 -7.85 -12.30 -5.20
N VAL A 114 -8.12 -10.98 -5.12
CA VAL A 114 -9.49 -10.42 -4.98
C VAL A 114 -9.57 -9.10 -5.76
N ASP A 115 -10.76 -8.76 -6.26
CA ASP A 115 -10.97 -7.58 -7.10
C ASP A 115 -11.74 -6.44 -6.40
N GLY A 116 -11.88 -6.52 -5.09
CA GLY A 116 -12.56 -5.54 -4.26
C GLY A 116 -12.79 -6.05 -2.85
N VAL A 117 -13.70 -5.38 -2.11
CA VAL A 117 -14.14 -5.78 -0.79
C VAL A 117 -15.43 -6.58 -0.90
N TYR A 118 -15.54 -7.65 -0.14
CA TYR A 118 -16.67 -8.59 -0.15
C TYR A 118 -17.38 -8.60 1.19
N THR A 119 -18.65 -9.01 1.17
CA THR A 119 -19.47 -9.18 2.39
C THR A 119 -18.94 -10.25 3.33
N ALA A 120 -18.19 -11.23 2.80
CA ALA A 120 -17.47 -12.30 3.50
C ALA A 120 -16.24 -12.72 2.67
N ASP A 121 -15.42 -13.63 3.19
CA ASP A 121 -14.27 -14.17 2.43
C ASP A 121 -14.77 -15.03 1.24
N PRO A 122 -14.62 -14.60 -0.02
CA PRO A 122 -15.14 -15.33 -1.19
C PRO A 122 -14.48 -16.71 -1.40
N LYS A 123 -13.35 -16.96 -0.75
CA LYS A 123 -12.69 -18.27 -0.77
C LYS A 123 -13.35 -19.29 0.16
N LYS A 124 -14.09 -18.82 1.16
CA LYS A 124 -14.75 -19.63 2.20
C LYS A 124 -16.26 -19.65 2.04
N ASP A 125 -16.83 -18.56 1.56
CA ASP A 125 -18.26 -18.36 1.39
C ASP A 125 -18.58 -18.05 -0.08
N PRO A 126 -19.10 -19.01 -0.85
CA PRO A 126 -19.46 -18.79 -2.24
C PRO A 126 -20.66 -17.83 -2.43
N THR A 127 -21.36 -17.45 -1.36
CA THR A 127 -22.44 -16.45 -1.38
C THR A 127 -21.94 -15.02 -1.13
N ALA A 128 -20.62 -14.84 -0.90
CA ALA A 128 -20.04 -13.54 -0.68
C ALA A 128 -20.19 -12.65 -1.92
N GLU A 129 -20.79 -11.48 -1.72
CA GLU A 129 -21.00 -10.49 -2.78
C GLU A 129 -19.96 -9.38 -2.69
N ARG A 130 -19.46 -8.94 -3.85
CA ARG A 130 -18.56 -7.79 -3.90
C ARG A 130 -19.35 -6.50 -3.71
N LEU A 131 -18.88 -5.67 -2.79
CA LEU A 131 -19.42 -4.33 -2.56
C LEU A 131 -18.82 -3.35 -3.57
N THR A 132 -19.65 -2.46 -4.13
CA THR A 132 -19.17 -1.36 -4.99
C THR A 132 -18.77 -0.15 -4.18
N HIS A 133 -19.45 0.04 -3.04
CA HIS A 133 -19.20 1.11 -2.09
C HIS A 133 -19.39 0.61 -0.66
N LEU A 134 -18.64 1.16 0.28
CA LEU A 134 -18.66 0.83 1.71
C LEU A 134 -18.16 2.04 2.49
N THR A 135 -18.79 2.38 3.62
CA THR A 135 -18.19 3.36 4.55
C THR A 135 -17.24 2.67 5.52
N TYR A 136 -16.28 3.42 6.09
CA TYR A 136 -15.41 2.89 7.16
C TYR A 136 -16.24 2.42 8.36
N ASP A 137 -17.31 3.13 8.71
CA ASP A 137 -18.20 2.73 9.82
C ASP A 137 -18.92 1.43 9.53
N GLU A 138 -19.46 1.25 8.33
CA GLU A 138 -20.08 -0.01 7.92
C GLU A 138 -19.08 -1.18 7.96
N ALA A 139 -17.85 -0.94 7.47
CA ALA A 139 -16.79 -1.94 7.52
C ALA A 139 -16.48 -2.37 8.96
N LEU A 140 -16.35 -1.42 9.87
CA LEU A 140 -16.09 -1.67 11.29
C LEU A 140 -17.29 -2.40 11.97
N LEU A 141 -18.51 -1.90 11.78
CA LEU A 141 -19.72 -2.49 12.38
C LEU A 141 -19.98 -3.91 11.88
N ARG A 142 -19.77 -4.17 10.60
CA ARG A 142 -19.97 -5.49 9.97
C ARG A 142 -18.74 -6.38 10.06
N ASN A 143 -17.66 -5.92 10.71
CA ASN A 143 -16.37 -6.63 10.79
C ASN A 143 -15.81 -7.07 9.42
N ILE A 144 -16.03 -6.23 8.41
CA ILE A 144 -15.50 -6.44 7.05
C ILE A 144 -14.04 -6.03 7.00
N ARG A 145 -13.18 -6.95 6.62
CA ARG A 145 -11.73 -6.75 6.62
C ARG A 145 -11.27 -6.13 5.30
N VAL A 146 -11.12 -4.81 5.28
CA VAL A 146 -10.55 -4.05 4.14
C VAL A 146 -9.02 -4.01 4.23
N MET A 147 -8.52 -3.54 5.39
CA MET A 147 -7.11 -3.40 5.76
C MET A 147 -6.96 -3.65 7.26
N ASP A 148 -5.80 -3.39 7.85
CA ASP A 148 -5.68 -3.43 9.30
C ASP A 148 -6.46 -2.28 9.98
N LEU A 149 -6.84 -2.50 11.24
CA LEU A 149 -7.69 -1.57 11.98
C LEU A 149 -7.05 -0.19 12.17
N THR A 150 -5.72 -0.14 12.38
CA THR A 150 -4.97 1.11 12.55
C THR A 150 -5.06 1.96 11.29
N ALA A 151 -4.85 1.35 10.12
CA ALA A 151 -4.96 2.02 8.83
C ALA A 151 -6.39 2.50 8.55
N MET A 152 -7.41 1.66 8.85
CA MET A 152 -8.82 2.05 8.69
C MET A 152 -9.19 3.25 9.54
N THR A 153 -8.82 3.24 10.83
CA THR A 153 -9.08 4.35 11.74
C THR A 153 -8.36 5.62 11.29
N MET A 154 -7.10 5.49 10.85
CA MET A 154 -6.32 6.62 10.35
C MET A 154 -6.95 7.27 9.12
N CYS A 155 -7.41 6.48 8.15
CA CYS A 155 -8.09 6.99 6.96
C CYS A 155 -9.43 7.66 7.34
N LYS A 156 -10.24 6.99 8.18
CA LYS A 156 -11.54 7.52 8.64
C LYS A 156 -11.39 8.85 9.36
N ASP A 157 -10.50 8.93 10.35
CA ASP A 157 -10.35 10.12 11.22
C ASP A 157 -9.78 11.34 10.47
N ASN A 158 -9.26 11.13 9.25
CA ASN A 158 -8.67 12.19 8.41
C ASN A 158 -9.34 12.34 7.05
N ASP A 159 -10.55 11.85 6.87
CA ASP A 159 -11.36 11.97 5.65
C ASP A 159 -10.62 11.51 4.38
N LEU A 160 -9.82 10.45 4.49
CA LEU A 160 -9.04 9.91 3.38
C LEU A 160 -9.77 8.74 2.73
N ASP A 161 -10.26 8.94 1.52
CA ASP A 161 -10.94 7.91 0.73
C ASP A 161 -9.97 6.83 0.24
N MET A 162 -10.53 5.64 -0.02
CA MET A 162 -9.78 4.52 -0.53
C MET A 162 -10.54 3.79 -1.63
N ARG A 163 -9.80 3.27 -2.61
CA ARG A 163 -10.32 2.34 -3.61
C ARG A 163 -9.56 1.03 -3.58
N VAL A 164 -10.27 -0.07 -3.37
CA VAL A 164 -9.71 -1.43 -3.34
C VAL A 164 -10.07 -2.14 -4.64
N PHE A 165 -9.09 -2.63 -5.39
CA PHE A 165 -9.30 -3.30 -6.68
C PHE A 165 -8.30 -4.43 -6.91
N GLY A 166 -8.61 -5.31 -7.88
CA GLY A 166 -7.72 -6.42 -8.25
C GLY A 166 -6.55 -5.99 -9.11
N MET A 167 -5.35 -6.42 -8.76
CA MET A 167 -4.12 -6.10 -9.49
C MET A 167 -3.97 -6.93 -10.78
N GLU A 168 -4.51 -8.15 -10.82
CA GLU A 168 -4.24 -9.10 -11.91
C GLU A 168 -4.92 -8.78 -13.23
N GLY A 169 -5.94 -7.96 -13.24
CA GLY A 169 -6.63 -7.56 -14.48
C GLY A 169 -5.75 -6.68 -15.36
N PRO A 170 -5.59 -6.99 -16.68
CA PRO A 170 -4.85 -6.13 -17.59
C PRO A 170 -5.38 -4.69 -17.55
N GLY A 171 -4.49 -3.73 -17.27
CA GLY A 171 -4.84 -2.31 -17.24
C GLY A 171 -5.59 -1.84 -16.00
N ASN A 172 -5.88 -2.68 -15.01
CA ASN A 172 -6.64 -2.28 -13.81
C ASN A 172 -5.98 -1.12 -13.04
N VAL A 173 -4.66 -1.12 -12.92
CA VAL A 173 -3.94 0.00 -12.29
C VAL A 173 -4.17 1.30 -13.07
N THR A 174 -4.09 1.25 -14.39
CA THR A 174 -4.37 2.41 -15.26
C THR A 174 -5.80 2.88 -15.11
N ARG A 175 -6.78 1.96 -15.12
CA ARG A 175 -8.20 2.26 -14.94
C ARG A 175 -8.47 2.92 -13.59
N ALA A 176 -7.87 2.42 -12.51
CA ALA A 176 -7.97 3.02 -11.19
C ALA A 176 -7.40 4.45 -11.17
N LEU A 177 -6.21 4.66 -11.76
CA LEU A 177 -5.58 5.98 -11.86
C LEU A 177 -6.40 6.98 -12.69
N LEU A 178 -7.15 6.50 -13.68
CA LEU A 178 -8.06 7.32 -14.50
C LEU A 178 -9.42 7.57 -13.81
N GLY A 179 -9.63 7.07 -12.60
CA GLY A 179 -10.87 7.27 -11.85
C GLY A 179 -12.03 6.38 -12.31
N GLU A 180 -11.78 5.34 -13.12
CA GLU A 180 -12.85 4.42 -13.52
C GLU A 180 -13.44 3.69 -12.30
N PRO A 181 -14.76 3.39 -12.30
CA PRO A 181 -15.44 2.73 -11.18
C PRO A 181 -15.13 1.23 -11.13
N ILE A 182 -13.90 0.89 -10.77
CA ILE A 182 -13.46 -0.49 -10.56
C ILE A 182 -13.29 -0.81 -9.07
N GLY A 183 -13.55 -2.05 -8.70
CA GLY A 183 -13.35 -2.52 -7.33
C GLY A 183 -14.42 -1.99 -6.35
N THR A 184 -13.98 -1.60 -5.18
CA THR A 184 -14.79 -1.06 -4.07
C THR A 184 -14.24 0.28 -3.64
N THR A 185 -15.07 1.31 -3.60
CA THR A 185 -14.73 2.60 -2.97
C THR A 185 -15.10 2.56 -1.49
N VAL A 186 -14.17 2.97 -0.62
CA VAL A 186 -14.37 3.07 0.84
C VAL A 186 -14.23 4.53 1.23
N THR A 187 -15.27 5.09 1.87
CA THR A 187 -15.33 6.51 2.25
C THR A 187 -15.66 6.70 3.74
N VAL A 188 -15.62 7.91 4.20
CA VAL A 188 -16.11 8.30 5.52
C VAL A 188 -17.62 8.24 5.61
#